data_ccc80cd3b5d76a674fbed39e522a4177
#
_entry.id   ccc80cd3b5d76a674fbed39e522a4177
#
_cell.length_a   1.000
_cell.length_b   1.000
_cell.length_c   1.000
_cell.angle_alpha   90.00
_cell.angle_beta   90.00
_cell.angle_gamma   90.00
#
_symmetry.space_group_name_H-M   'P 1'
#
loop_
_entity.id
_entity.type
_entity.pdbx_description
1 polymer ?
#
loop_
_entity_poly.entity_id
_entity_poly.type
_entity_poly.pdbx_seq_one_letter_code
_entity_poly.pdbx_strand_id
1 'polypeptide(L)'
;VSARETSPLHWSARYVGLPWLDGGRTVEGVDCWGLVRLVFKLERGLDLPDYGEIPAHKLISVARAVTAGKEGEDWQPVVKGLQRAFDVCVMRLPQGRSTGHVGVMVDATRVLHVEAACDAAIVPLSHFTIRERVACFRRHRAM
;
A
#
# COMPACT_ATOMS: atom_id res chain seq x y z
N VAL A 1 -24.82 -15.27 22.51
CA VAL A 1 -23.49 -15.09 21.98
C VAL A 1 -23.05 -16.36 21.28
N SER A 2 -22.57 -16.21 20.15
CA SER A 2 -22.17 -17.36 19.38
C SER A 2 -20.66 -17.34 19.13
N ALA A 3 -20.14 -18.51 18.81
CA ALA A 3 -18.73 -18.64 18.52
C ALA A 3 -18.27 -17.74 17.35
N ARG A 4 -19.17 -17.46 16.43
CA ARG A 4 -18.78 -16.61 15.29
C ARG A 4 -18.37 -15.20 15.70
N GLU A 5 -18.84 -14.75 16.87
CA GLU A 5 -18.47 -13.43 17.35
C GLU A 5 -17.03 -13.37 17.81
N THR A 6 -16.41 -14.52 18.03
CA THR A 6 -15.04 -14.58 18.47
C THR A 6 -14.07 -14.75 17.31
N SER A 7 -14.57 -14.89 16.07
CA SER A 7 -13.70 -15.01 14.92
C SER A 7 -12.93 -13.72 14.74
N PRO A 8 -11.60 -13.79 14.66
CA PRO A 8 -10.81 -12.56 14.47
C PRO A 8 -11.11 -11.94 13.11
N LEU A 9 -11.15 -10.61 13.08
CA LEU A 9 -11.24 -9.90 11.82
C LEU A 9 -9.92 -10.07 11.08
N HIS A 10 -10.00 -9.97 9.77
CA HIS A 10 -8.78 -9.94 8.96
C HIS A 10 -7.92 -8.76 9.40
N TRP A 11 -6.60 -8.92 9.39
CA TRP A 11 -5.70 -7.89 9.88
C TRP A 11 -5.94 -6.53 9.20
N SER A 12 -6.35 -6.54 7.96
CA SER A 12 -6.51 -5.31 7.19
C SER A 12 -7.70 -4.45 7.63
N ALA A 13 -8.64 -5.02 8.36
CA ALA A 13 -9.87 -4.32 8.74
C ALA A 13 -9.59 -3.07 9.58
N ARG A 14 -8.55 -3.09 10.39
CA ARG A 14 -8.26 -1.97 11.28
C ARG A 14 -7.78 -0.72 10.54
N TYR A 15 -7.40 -0.86 9.28
CA TYR A 15 -6.91 0.27 8.49
C TYR A 15 -7.98 0.91 7.63
N VAL A 16 -9.10 0.25 7.45
CA VAL A 16 -10.19 0.79 6.64
C VAL A 16 -10.77 2.01 7.34
N GLY A 17 -10.92 3.10 6.58
CA GLY A 17 -11.47 4.33 7.13
C GLY A 17 -10.44 5.31 7.67
N LEU A 18 -9.15 4.96 7.68
CA LEU A 18 -8.14 5.92 8.10
C LEU A 18 -8.17 7.12 7.13
N PRO A 19 -8.19 8.35 7.68
CA PRO A 19 -8.31 9.52 6.81
C PRO A 19 -7.03 9.80 6.05
N TRP A 20 -7.19 10.41 4.88
CA TRP A 20 -6.06 10.94 4.13
C TRP A 20 -5.46 12.13 4.87
N LEU A 21 -4.13 12.14 4.97
CA LEU A 21 -3.39 13.28 5.50
C LEU A 21 -2.04 13.33 4.78
N ASP A 22 -1.79 14.41 4.07
CA ASP A 22 -0.53 14.59 3.36
C ASP A 22 0.63 14.52 4.35
N GLY A 23 1.58 13.62 4.10
CA GLY A 23 2.68 13.39 5.02
C GLY A 23 2.31 12.59 6.26
N GLY A 24 1.07 12.14 6.37
CA GLY A 24 0.60 11.42 7.56
C GLY A 24 1.25 10.07 7.73
N ARG A 25 1.52 9.70 8.98
CA ARG A 25 2.25 8.48 9.31
C ARG A 25 1.63 7.72 10.48
N THR A 26 0.46 8.14 10.96
CA THR A 26 -0.19 7.54 12.13
C THR A 26 -1.65 7.22 11.85
N VAL A 27 -2.30 6.56 12.81
CA VAL A 27 -3.73 6.24 12.68
C VAL A 27 -4.62 7.48 12.62
N GLU A 28 -4.07 8.66 12.93
CA GLU A 28 -4.82 9.91 12.82
C GLU A 28 -4.92 10.41 11.39
N GLY A 29 -4.09 9.91 10.52
CA GLY A 29 -4.12 10.22 9.09
C GLY A 29 -2.87 9.72 8.42
N VAL A 30 -3.03 9.28 7.17
CA VAL A 30 -1.93 8.70 6.38
C VAL A 30 -2.02 9.17 4.94
N ASP A 31 -0.85 9.30 4.30
CA ASP A 31 -0.81 9.30 2.84
C ASP A 31 -0.54 7.87 2.37
N CYS A 32 -0.41 7.64 1.07
CA CYS A 32 -0.30 6.28 0.57
C CYS A 32 0.96 5.57 1.08
N TRP A 33 2.09 6.26 1.18
CA TRP A 33 3.28 5.64 1.73
C TRP A 33 3.18 5.47 3.24
N GLY A 34 2.59 6.44 3.91
CA GLY A 34 2.34 6.35 5.35
C GLY A 34 1.49 5.14 5.71
N LEU A 35 0.49 4.83 4.88
CA LEU A 35 -0.34 3.65 5.11
C LEU A 35 0.49 2.37 4.97
N VAL A 36 1.30 2.27 3.93
CA VAL A 36 2.18 1.10 3.75
C VAL A 36 3.12 0.95 4.94
N ARG A 37 3.76 2.05 5.35
CA ARG A 37 4.67 2.02 6.50
C ARG A 37 3.96 1.56 7.78
N LEU A 38 2.75 2.08 7.99
CA LEU A 38 1.99 1.76 9.20
C LEU A 38 1.61 0.28 9.22
N VAL A 39 1.16 -0.26 8.10
CA VAL A 39 0.81 -1.67 7.99
C VAL A 39 2.01 -2.55 8.29
N PHE A 40 3.14 -2.26 7.67
CA PHE A 40 4.34 -3.08 7.88
C PHE A 40 4.81 -3.01 9.33
N LYS A 41 4.74 -1.83 9.94
CA LYS A 41 5.15 -1.68 11.32
C LYS A 41 4.25 -2.45 12.28
N LEU A 42 2.95 -2.30 12.12
CA LEU A 42 2.00 -2.88 13.08
C LEU A 42 1.78 -4.37 12.85
N GLU A 43 1.82 -4.82 11.61
CA GLU A 43 1.54 -6.22 11.31
C GLU A 43 2.80 -7.08 11.26
N ARG A 44 3.93 -6.50 10.87
CA ARG A 44 5.17 -7.26 10.65
C ARG A 44 6.34 -6.80 11.51
N GLY A 45 6.17 -5.73 12.28
CA GLY A 45 7.26 -5.20 13.10
C GLY A 45 8.42 -4.66 12.27
N LEU A 46 8.16 -4.25 11.05
CA LEU A 46 9.18 -3.80 10.12
C LEU A 46 9.09 -2.30 9.89
N ASP A 47 10.17 -1.59 10.18
CA ASP A 47 10.26 -0.16 9.96
C ASP A 47 10.77 0.12 8.55
N LEU A 48 9.88 0.54 7.66
CA LEU A 48 10.27 0.94 6.32
C LEU A 48 10.82 2.36 6.33
N PRO A 49 11.74 2.68 5.40
CA PRO A 49 12.26 4.05 5.31
C PRO A 49 11.15 5.06 5.09
N ASP A 50 11.34 6.26 5.64
CA ASP A 50 10.38 7.33 5.47
C ASP A 50 10.59 8.11 4.17
N TYR A 51 11.73 7.96 3.56
CA TYR A 51 12.11 8.68 2.34
C TYR A 51 11.99 10.20 2.51
N GLY A 52 12.29 10.69 3.73
CA GLY A 52 12.42 12.11 3.97
C GLY A 52 11.13 12.88 4.17
N GLU A 53 10.08 12.25 4.68
CA GLU A 53 8.80 12.92 4.91
C GLU A 53 8.25 13.55 3.64
N ILE A 54 8.20 12.78 2.60
CA ILE A 54 7.86 13.26 1.27
C ILE A 54 6.39 13.68 1.20
N PRO A 55 6.10 14.93 0.80
CA PRO A 55 4.71 15.32 0.54
C PRO A 55 4.11 14.56 -0.63
N ALA A 56 2.79 14.54 -0.70
CA ALA A 56 2.08 13.72 -1.68
C ALA A 56 2.59 13.93 -3.11
N HIS A 57 2.90 15.16 -3.49
CA HIS A 57 3.34 15.43 -4.85
C HIS A 57 4.72 14.85 -5.17
N LYS A 58 5.46 14.38 -4.16
CA LYS A 58 6.76 13.73 -4.36
C LYS A 58 6.69 12.22 -4.20
N LEU A 59 5.50 11.67 -4.05
CA LEU A 59 5.34 10.22 -3.91
C LEU A 59 5.81 9.46 -5.16
N ILE A 60 5.92 10.15 -6.28
CA ILE A 60 6.56 9.58 -7.47
C ILE A 60 7.95 9.06 -7.12
N SER A 61 8.70 9.80 -6.30
CA SER A 61 10.04 9.37 -5.89
C SER A 61 10.01 8.10 -5.05
N VAL A 62 9.01 7.99 -4.17
CA VAL A 62 8.84 6.78 -3.37
C VAL A 62 8.50 5.59 -4.25
N ALA A 63 7.54 5.77 -5.15
CA ALA A 63 7.14 4.71 -6.07
C ALA A 63 8.33 4.27 -6.92
N ARG A 64 9.15 5.21 -7.36
CA ARG A 64 10.36 4.89 -8.12
C ARG A 64 11.37 4.13 -7.27
N ALA A 65 11.55 4.51 -6.02
CA ALA A 65 12.48 3.83 -5.13
C ALA A 65 12.06 2.38 -4.91
N VAL A 66 10.77 2.14 -4.69
CA VAL A 66 10.24 0.80 -4.53
C VAL A 66 10.37 0.01 -5.84
N THR A 67 10.06 0.66 -6.96
CA THR A 67 10.10 -0.01 -8.27
C THR A 67 11.51 -0.32 -8.72
N ALA A 68 12.41 0.63 -8.55
CA ALA A 68 13.78 0.47 -9.03
C ALA A 68 14.44 -0.75 -8.43
N GLY A 69 14.33 -0.87 -7.11
CA GLY A 69 14.85 -2.02 -6.40
C GLY A 69 16.23 -2.42 -6.82
N LYS A 70 16.95 -1.51 -7.44
CA LYS A 70 18.16 -1.94 -8.11
C LYS A 70 19.27 -2.16 -7.14
N GLU A 71 19.25 -1.39 -6.14
CA GLU A 71 20.15 -1.68 -5.06
C GLU A 71 19.67 -2.92 -4.38
N GLY A 72 18.53 -3.34 -4.85
CA GLY A 72 18.14 -4.69 -4.86
C GLY A 72 17.78 -5.25 -3.55
N GLU A 73 18.14 -4.55 -2.65
CA GLU A 73 18.22 -5.21 -1.38
C GLU A 73 16.86 -5.34 -0.74
N ASP A 74 16.05 -4.31 -0.84
CA ASP A 74 14.82 -4.32 -0.04
C ASP A 74 13.60 -4.82 -0.80
N TRP A 75 13.51 -4.54 -2.08
CA TRP A 75 12.30 -4.85 -2.84
C TRP A 75 12.62 -5.71 -4.05
N GLN A 76 11.83 -6.76 -4.24
CA GLN A 76 11.99 -7.67 -5.37
C GLN A 76 10.74 -7.66 -6.22
N PRO A 77 10.89 -7.81 -7.55
CA PRO A 77 9.72 -7.87 -8.43
C PRO A 77 8.90 -9.12 -8.17
N VAL A 78 7.58 -8.98 -8.31
CA VAL A 78 6.65 -10.09 -8.23
C VAL A 78 5.91 -10.15 -9.55
N VAL A 79 5.89 -11.31 -10.18
CA VAL A 79 5.17 -11.51 -11.44
C VAL A 79 3.68 -11.30 -11.20
N LYS A 80 3.03 -10.54 -12.07
CA LYS A 80 1.58 -10.36 -11.97
C LYS A 80 0.88 -11.72 -11.97
N GLY A 81 -0.01 -11.89 -11.02
CA GLY A 81 -0.68 -13.15 -10.80
C GLY A 81 -0.12 -13.94 -9.63
N LEU A 82 1.10 -13.64 -9.22
CA LEU A 82 1.72 -14.31 -8.07
C LEU A 82 1.79 -13.41 -6.84
N GLN A 83 1.14 -12.26 -6.88
CA GLN A 83 1.10 -11.36 -5.72
C GLN A 83 0.34 -11.98 -4.57
N ARG A 84 0.70 -11.57 -3.35
CA ARG A 84 0.09 -12.07 -2.13
C ARG A 84 0.07 -10.98 -1.07
N ALA A 85 -0.51 -11.28 0.08
CA ALA A 85 -0.57 -10.32 1.19
C ALA A 85 0.80 -9.72 1.48
N PHE A 86 0.80 -8.43 1.77
CA PHE A 86 1.97 -7.60 2.07
C PHE A 86 2.86 -7.28 0.88
N ASP A 87 2.53 -7.72 -0.32
CA ASP A 87 3.18 -7.17 -1.50
C ASP A 87 2.69 -5.74 -1.70
N VAL A 88 3.59 -4.87 -2.15
CA VAL A 88 3.25 -3.49 -2.47
C VAL A 88 2.81 -3.42 -3.91
N CYS A 89 1.64 -2.83 -4.11
CA CYS A 89 1.09 -2.58 -5.43
C CYS A 89 1.50 -1.17 -5.84
N VAL A 90 2.27 -1.06 -6.90
CA VAL A 90 2.70 0.23 -7.44
C VAL A 90 1.73 0.62 -8.54
N MET A 91 1.18 1.82 -8.42
CA MET A 91 0.13 2.29 -9.32
C MET A 91 0.50 3.62 -9.95
N ARG A 92 -0.07 3.85 -11.12
CA ARG A 92 0.06 5.14 -11.79
C ARG A 92 -0.87 6.15 -11.14
N LEU A 93 -0.54 7.42 -11.27
CA LEU A 93 -1.41 8.49 -10.85
C LEU A 93 -2.72 8.44 -11.66
N PRO A 94 -3.83 8.88 -11.07
CA PRO A 94 -5.13 8.79 -11.75
C PRO A 94 -5.18 9.48 -13.10
N GLN A 95 -4.40 10.52 -13.28
CA GLN A 95 -4.46 11.36 -14.48
C GLN A 95 -3.19 11.29 -15.31
N GLY A 96 -2.37 10.26 -15.13
CA GLY A 96 -1.12 10.22 -15.83
C GLY A 96 -0.58 8.82 -16.00
N ARG A 97 0.59 8.74 -16.64
CA ARG A 97 1.27 7.47 -16.87
C ARG A 97 2.39 7.22 -15.87
N SER A 98 2.72 8.25 -15.10
CA SER A 98 3.79 8.12 -14.12
C SER A 98 3.30 7.33 -12.91
N THR A 99 4.17 6.46 -12.41
CA THR A 99 3.90 5.81 -11.13
C THR A 99 4.06 6.86 -10.03
N GLY A 100 3.19 6.81 -9.05
CA GLY A 100 3.19 7.81 -7.99
C GLY A 100 2.26 7.46 -6.85
N HIS A 101 1.73 6.25 -6.87
CA HIS A 101 0.79 5.81 -5.86
C HIS A 101 1.14 4.36 -5.47
N VAL A 102 0.98 4.04 -4.21
CA VAL A 102 1.24 2.69 -3.71
C VAL A 102 0.12 2.24 -2.79
N GLY A 103 -0.07 0.94 -2.73
CA GLY A 103 -0.96 0.31 -1.78
C GLY A 103 -0.35 -1.00 -1.32
N VAL A 104 -0.97 -1.64 -0.36
CA VAL A 104 -0.49 -2.92 0.13
C VAL A 104 -1.55 -3.99 -0.13
N MET A 105 -1.12 -5.11 -0.69
CA MET A 105 -2.04 -6.19 -0.99
C MET A 105 -2.53 -6.84 0.31
N VAL A 106 -3.82 -7.05 0.41
CA VAL A 106 -4.38 -7.78 1.56
C VAL A 106 -4.51 -9.27 1.24
N ASP A 107 -4.61 -9.58 -0.03
CA ASP A 107 -4.55 -10.94 -0.56
C ASP A 107 -4.17 -10.85 -2.04
N ALA A 108 -4.33 -11.92 -2.79
CA ALA A 108 -3.91 -11.95 -4.19
C ALA A 108 -4.70 -11.01 -5.10
N THR A 109 -5.88 -10.57 -4.69
CA THR A 109 -6.80 -9.85 -5.58
C THR A 109 -7.27 -8.51 -5.06
N ARG A 110 -6.95 -8.14 -3.82
CA ARG A 110 -7.45 -6.90 -3.22
C ARG A 110 -6.31 -6.09 -2.64
N VAL A 111 -6.41 -4.78 -2.79
CA VAL A 111 -5.41 -3.83 -2.32
C VAL A 111 -6.01 -2.86 -1.32
N LEU A 112 -5.25 -2.56 -0.28
CA LEU A 112 -5.56 -1.53 0.70
C LEU A 112 -4.79 -0.29 0.31
N HIS A 113 -5.48 0.83 0.08
CA HIS A 113 -4.82 2.06 -0.29
C HIS A 113 -5.63 3.28 0.15
N VAL A 114 -5.00 4.44 0.13
CA VAL A 114 -5.61 5.71 0.48
C VAL A 114 -5.17 6.75 -0.54
N GLU A 115 -6.10 7.58 -0.99
CA GLU A 115 -5.81 8.68 -1.91
C GLU A 115 -6.39 9.98 -1.37
N ALA A 116 -5.93 11.11 -1.89
CA ALA A 116 -6.44 12.40 -1.48
C ALA A 116 -7.96 12.43 -1.57
N ALA A 117 -8.58 13.00 -0.54
CA ALA A 117 -10.03 13.13 -0.42
C ALA A 117 -10.78 11.80 -0.25
N CYS A 118 -10.08 10.70 -0.04
CA CYS A 118 -10.72 9.40 0.18
C CYS A 118 -10.06 8.71 1.35
N ASP A 119 -10.86 8.16 2.24
CA ASP A 119 -10.34 7.38 3.35
C ASP A 119 -9.76 6.05 2.83
N ALA A 120 -8.91 5.43 3.64
CA ALA A 120 -8.34 4.15 3.29
C ALA A 120 -9.42 3.11 3.07
N ALA A 121 -9.28 2.36 2.00
CA ALA A 121 -10.26 1.36 1.60
C ALA A 121 -9.58 0.15 0.99
N ILE A 122 -10.27 -0.97 1.05
CA ILE A 122 -9.83 -2.19 0.38
C ILE A 122 -10.66 -2.34 -0.88
N VAL A 123 -10.00 -2.42 -2.03
CA VAL A 123 -10.69 -2.55 -3.30
C VAL A 123 -10.08 -3.71 -4.09
N PRO A 124 -10.90 -4.40 -4.90
CA PRO A 124 -10.34 -5.44 -5.78
C PRO A 124 -9.50 -4.80 -6.88
N LEU A 125 -8.47 -5.49 -7.33
CA LEU A 125 -7.62 -4.99 -8.42
C LEU A 125 -8.42 -4.74 -9.70
N SER A 126 -9.56 -5.40 -9.86
CA SER A 126 -10.43 -5.22 -11.00
C SER A 126 -11.32 -3.99 -10.89
N HIS A 127 -11.29 -3.29 -9.76
CA HIS A 127 -12.16 -2.12 -9.57
C HIS A 127 -11.83 -1.04 -10.60
N PHE A 128 -12.86 -0.41 -11.14
CA PHE A 128 -12.68 0.52 -12.25
C PHE A 128 -11.77 1.71 -11.91
N THR A 129 -11.69 2.08 -10.64
CA THR A 129 -10.85 3.22 -10.24
C THR A 129 -9.35 2.92 -10.28
N ILE A 130 -8.96 1.65 -10.27
CA ILE A 130 -7.53 1.32 -10.20
C ILE A 130 -7.05 0.33 -11.26
N ARG A 131 -7.95 -0.44 -11.88
CA ARG A 131 -7.54 -1.56 -12.75
C ARG A 131 -6.57 -1.15 -13.86
N GLU A 132 -6.70 0.06 -14.38
CA GLU A 132 -5.84 0.54 -15.46
C GLU A 132 -4.57 1.20 -14.92
N ARG A 133 -4.45 1.31 -13.61
CA ARG A 133 -3.35 2.03 -12.98
C ARG A 133 -2.29 1.11 -12.40
N VAL A 134 -2.59 -0.17 -12.27
CA VAL A 134 -1.65 -1.13 -11.66
C VAL A 134 -0.45 -1.29 -12.57
N ALA A 135 0.72 -0.91 -12.07
CA ALA A 135 1.95 -0.98 -12.85
C ALA A 135 2.75 -2.25 -12.54
N CYS A 136 2.93 -2.56 -11.28
CA CYS A 136 3.73 -3.71 -10.88
C CYS A 136 3.54 -4.01 -9.40
N PHE A 137 4.08 -5.14 -8.98
CA PHE A 137 4.08 -5.55 -7.58
C PHE A 137 5.51 -5.74 -7.13
N ARG A 138 5.76 -5.40 -5.87
CA ARG A 138 7.08 -5.55 -5.26
C ARG A 138 6.93 -6.19 -3.88
N ARG A 139 7.83 -7.09 -3.55
CA ARG A 139 7.83 -7.79 -2.26
C ARG A 139 9.05 -7.38 -1.47
N HIS A 140 8.84 -7.02 -0.21
CA HIS A 140 9.97 -6.71 0.66
C HIS A 140 10.72 -8.00 0.97
N ARG A 141 12.03 -7.93 0.98
CA ARG A 141 12.88 -9.12 1.19
C ARG A 141 12.64 -9.80 2.54
N ALA A 142 12.07 -9.08 3.50
CA ALA A 142 11.79 -9.65 4.82
C ALA A 142 10.49 -10.47 4.84
N MET A 143 9.74 -10.50 3.74
CA MET A 143 8.47 -11.22 3.68
C MET A 143 8.63 -12.66 3.21
#